data_bfe429e32443bab9f9103ef294c55175
#
_entry.id   bfe429e32443bab9f9103ef294c55175
#
_cell.length_a   1.000
_cell.length_b   1.000
_cell.length_c   1.000
_cell.angle_alpha   90.00
_cell.angle_beta   90.00
_cell.angle_gamma   90.00
#
_symmetry.space_group_name_H-M   'P 1'
#
loop_
_entity.id
_entity.type
_entity.pdbx_description
1 polymer ?
#
loop_
_entity_poly.entity_id
_entity_poly.type
_entity_poly.pdbx_seq_one_letter_code
_entity_poly.pdbx_strand_id
1 'polypeptide(L)'
;MTNQLFDAYFTAPAMREIFSDRGRLQGMLDFEAALARAEAAAGLVPHSAVAAIEAACQAERYDVGALANAIATAGNSAIPLVKALGKVIASGVPEAERYVHLGATSQDAMDTGLVLQLRDALDLIEADLGKLADTLSQQALKHADTPLVGRTWLQHATPVTLGMKLAGVLVH
;
A
#
# COMPACT_ATOMS: atom_id res chain seq x y z
N MET A 1 -0.49 -18.49 5.97
CA MET A 1 0.90 -18.91 5.65
C MET A 1 1.37 -18.04 4.50
N THR A 2 2.31 -17.15 4.75
CA THR A 2 2.89 -16.28 3.72
C THR A 2 3.81 -17.12 2.83
N ASN A 3 3.67 -17.03 1.50
CA ASN A 3 4.57 -17.67 0.52
C ASN A 3 5.95 -16.99 0.50
N GLN A 4 6.56 -16.80 1.67
CA GLN A 4 7.79 -16.03 1.83
C GLN A 4 8.96 -16.54 0.97
N LEU A 5 8.99 -17.83 0.66
CA LEU A 5 10.08 -18.43 -0.13
C LEU A 5 10.14 -17.84 -1.55
N PHE A 6 9.01 -17.69 -2.21
CA PHE A 6 8.96 -17.16 -3.57
C PHE A 6 8.84 -15.63 -3.61
N ASP A 7 8.18 -15.04 -2.64
CA ASP A 7 8.07 -13.59 -2.53
C ASP A 7 9.45 -12.92 -2.39
N ALA A 8 10.41 -13.60 -1.75
CA ALA A 8 11.79 -13.11 -1.64
C ALA A 8 12.49 -12.93 -2.99
N TYR A 9 12.06 -13.65 -4.04
CA TYR A 9 12.61 -13.53 -5.40
C TYR A 9 12.09 -12.33 -6.17
N PHE A 10 10.85 -11.94 -5.94
CA PHE A 10 10.13 -11.05 -6.86
C PHE A 10 9.70 -9.73 -6.22
N THR A 11 9.80 -9.62 -4.89
CA THR A 11 9.27 -8.46 -4.18
C THR A 11 10.26 -7.93 -3.16
N ALA A 12 10.56 -6.63 -3.22
CA ALA A 12 11.34 -5.95 -2.20
C ALA A 12 10.64 -6.01 -0.83
N PRO A 13 11.38 -6.11 0.29
CA PRO A 13 10.76 -6.24 1.63
C PRO A 13 9.73 -5.16 1.96
N ALA A 14 10.04 -3.89 1.65
CA ALA A 14 9.12 -2.77 1.90
C ALA A 14 7.83 -2.88 1.08
N MET A 15 7.93 -3.27 -0.19
CA MET A 15 6.76 -3.47 -1.05
C MET A 15 5.90 -4.65 -0.58
N ARG A 16 6.54 -5.72 -0.08
CA ARG A 16 5.83 -6.88 0.48
C ARG A 16 5.04 -6.52 1.73
N GLU A 17 5.57 -5.64 2.58
CA GLU A 17 4.87 -5.20 3.78
C GLU A 17 3.60 -4.42 3.41
N ILE A 18 3.67 -3.50 2.44
CA ILE A 18 2.52 -2.74 1.96
C ILE A 18 1.40 -3.66 1.48
N PHE A 19 1.73 -4.70 0.69
CA PHE A 19 0.74 -5.63 0.13
C PHE A 19 0.56 -6.91 0.95
N SER A 20 1.00 -6.90 2.21
CA SER A 20 0.72 -7.98 3.16
C SER A 20 -0.77 -8.02 3.54
N ASP A 21 -1.23 -9.15 4.08
CA ASP A 21 -2.58 -9.27 4.65
C ASP A 21 -2.83 -8.19 5.70
N ARG A 22 -1.80 -7.88 6.51
CA ARG A 22 -1.86 -6.83 7.53
C ARG A 22 -1.99 -5.45 6.91
N GLY A 23 -1.18 -5.14 5.88
CA GLY A 23 -1.27 -3.87 5.15
C GLY A 23 -2.65 -3.69 4.52
N ARG A 24 -3.22 -4.75 3.96
CA ARG A 24 -4.57 -4.70 3.39
C ARG A 24 -5.65 -4.49 4.44
N LEU A 25 -5.56 -5.16 5.58
CA LEU A 25 -6.47 -4.94 6.70
C LEU A 25 -6.35 -3.51 7.23
N GLN A 26 -5.12 -3.00 7.41
CA GLN A 26 -4.89 -1.65 7.90
C GLN A 26 -5.48 -0.60 6.96
N GLY A 27 -5.32 -0.74 5.63
CA GLY A 27 -5.91 0.20 4.69
C GLY A 27 -7.44 0.28 4.78
N MET A 28 -8.14 -0.84 4.99
CA MET A 28 -9.59 -0.83 5.22
C MET A 28 -9.95 -0.24 6.60
N LEU A 29 -9.16 -0.49 7.62
CA LEU A 29 -9.35 0.10 8.96
C LEU A 29 -9.08 1.61 8.97
N ASP A 30 -8.12 2.08 8.19
CA ASP A 30 -7.86 3.51 8.01
C ASP A 30 -9.05 4.22 7.35
N PHE A 31 -9.72 3.55 6.41
CA PHE A 31 -10.98 4.04 5.85
C PHE A 31 -12.05 4.17 6.94
N GLU A 32 -12.27 3.15 7.76
CA GLU A 32 -13.28 3.17 8.84
C GLU A 32 -13.02 4.29 9.86
N ALA A 33 -11.75 4.48 10.23
CA ALA A 33 -11.35 5.57 11.13
C ALA A 33 -11.59 6.96 10.48
N ALA A 34 -11.27 7.11 9.21
CA ALA A 34 -11.50 8.36 8.47
C ALA A 34 -12.99 8.64 8.28
N LEU A 35 -13.78 7.62 7.99
CA LEU A 35 -15.24 7.72 7.87
C LEU A 35 -15.84 8.22 9.17
N ALA A 36 -15.53 7.61 10.31
CA ALA A 36 -16.04 8.02 11.61
C ALA A 36 -15.71 9.48 11.94
N ARG A 37 -14.48 9.95 11.61
CA ARG A 37 -14.11 11.37 11.77
C ARG A 37 -14.94 12.30 10.88
N ALA A 38 -15.10 11.94 9.62
CA ALA A 38 -15.87 12.74 8.66
C ALA A 38 -17.34 12.84 9.05
N GLU A 39 -17.93 11.73 9.49
CA GLU A 39 -19.31 11.66 9.96
C GLU A 39 -19.52 12.45 11.25
N ALA A 40 -18.54 12.45 12.17
CA ALA A 40 -18.60 13.27 13.36
C ALA A 40 -18.52 14.77 13.02
N ALA A 41 -17.69 15.16 12.05
CA ALA A 41 -17.62 16.53 11.57
C ALA A 41 -18.93 16.96 10.89
N ALA A 42 -19.65 16.03 10.26
CA ALA A 42 -20.96 16.24 9.67
C ALA A 42 -22.12 16.17 10.71
N GLY A 43 -21.84 15.85 11.97
CA GLY A 43 -22.84 15.73 13.02
C GLY A 43 -23.67 14.44 12.99
N LEU A 44 -23.23 13.44 12.20
CA LEU A 44 -23.94 12.15 12.08
C LEU A 44 -23.51 11.16 13.17
N VAL A 45 -22.28 11.23 13.63
CA VAL A 45 -21.69 10.38 14.67
C VAL A 45 -21.24 11.24 15.83
N PRO A 46 -21.51 10.85 17.09
CA PRO A 46 -21.03 11.61 18.25
C PRO A 46 -19.51 11.52 18.36
N HIS A 47 -18.85 12.63 18.66
CA HIS A 47 -17.39 12.69 18.85
C HIS A 47 -16.87 11.67 19.85
N SER A 48 -17.67 11.31 20.86
CA SER A 48 -17.32 10.28 21.86
C SER A 48 -17.13 8.89 21.26
N ALA A 49 -17.81 8.57 20.14
CA ALA A 49 -17.66 7.28 19.47
C ALA A 49 -16.39 7.22 18.59
N VAL A 50 -15.92 8.35 18.06
CA VAL A 50 -14.76 8.39 17.17
C VAL A 50 -13.52 7.82 17.82
N ALA A 51 -13.20 8.23 19.04
CA ALA A 51 -12.00 7.76 19.76
C ALA A 51 -12.01 6.23 19.95
N ALA A 52 -13.17 5.63 20.24
CA ALA A 52 -13.31 4.18 20.38
C ALA A 52 -13.10 3.45 19.04
N ILE A 53 -13.64 4.00 17.96
CA ILE A 53 -13.49 3.44 16.59
C ILE A 53 -12.02 3.52 16.17
N GLU A 54 -11.39 4.68 16.29
CA GLU A 54 -9.97 4.87 15.94
C GLU A 54 -9.04 3.95 16.73
N ALA A 55 -9.25 3.83 18.04
CA ALA A 55 -8.46 2.95 18.89
C ALA A 55 -8.59 1.47 18.51
N ALA A 56 -9.70 1.08 17.90
CA ALA A 56 -9.93 -0.28 17.41
C ALA A 56 -9.38 -0.51 15.99
N CYS A 57 -9.13 0.56 15.20
CA CYS A 57 -8.68 0.49 13.82
C CYS A 57 -7.15 0.22 13.71
N GLN A 58 -6.67 -0.83 14.36
CA GLN A 58 -5.27 -1.28 14.35
C GLN A 58 -5.23 -2.75 13.92
N ALA A 59 -4.59 -3.06 12.79
CA ALA A 59 -4.59 -4.40 12.20
C ALA A 59 -4.04 -5.48 13.13
N GLU A 60 -3.12 -5.12 14.04
CA GLU A 60 -2.53 -6.00 15.03
C GLU A 60 -3.54 -6.59 16.05
N ARG A 61 -4.68 -5.98 16.16
CA ARG A 61 -5.75 -6.42 17.08
C ARG A 61 -6.58 -7.58 16.54
N TYR A 62 -6.37 -7.95 15.27
CA TYR A 62 -7.20 -8.93 14.57
C TYR A 62 -6.45 -10.20 14.28
N ASP A 63 -7.10 -11.34 14.49
CA ASP A 63 -6.61 -12.64 14.07
C ASP A 63 -6.84 -12.82 12.56
N VAL A 64 -5.75 -12.73 11.80
CA VAL A 64 -5.76 -12.86 10.34
C VAL A 64 -6.30 -14.22 9.90
N GLY A 65 -6.00 -15.30 10.64
CA GLY A 65 -6.48 -16.64 10.32
C GLY A 65 -7.98 -16.78 10.48
N ALA A 66 -8.52 -16.25 11.58
CA ALA A 66 -9.96 -16.23 11.82
C ALA A 66 -10.70 -15.36 10.78
N LEU A 67 -10.12 -14.20 10.42
CA LEU A 67 -10.66 -13.34 9.36
C LEU A 67 -10.64 -14.04 8.00
N ALA A 68 -9.54 -14.71 7.64
CA ALA A 68 -9.44 -15.43 6.37
C ALA A 68 -10.56 -16.48 6.20
N ASN A 69 -10.85 -17.26 7.25
CA ASN A 69 -11.94 -18.23 7.25
C ASN A 69 -13.32 -17.55 7.07
N ALA A 70 -13.53 -16.43 7.76
CA ALA A 70 -14.78 -15.68 7.65
C ALA A 70 -14.95 -15.04 6.27
N ILE A 71 -13.86 -14.52 5.67
CA ILE A 71 -13.82 -13.98 4.31
C ILE A 71 -14.14 -15.06 3.28
N ALA A 72 -13.57 -16.26 3.41
CA ALA A 72 -13.84 -17.38 2.51
C ALA A 72 -15.34 -17.75 2.51
N THR A 73 -15.99 -17.65 3.68
CA THR A 73 -17.43 -17.93 3.78
C THR A 73 -18.28 -16.77 3.25
N ALA A 74 -17.88 -15.53 3.49
CA ALA A 74 -18.64 -14.34 3.11
C ALA A 74 -18.48 -13.94 1.64
N GLY A 75 -17.39 -14.37 0.98
CA GLY A 75 -17.01 -13.94 -0.37
C GLY A 75 -16.66 -12.45 -0.46
N ASN A 76 -16.39 -11.79 0.68
CA ASN A 76 -16.13 -10.35 0.79
C ASN A 76 -15.23 -10.09 1.98
N SER A 77 -14.22 -9.22 1.84
CA SER A 77 -13.26 -8.95 2.91
C SER A 77 -13.73 -7.88 3.91
N ALA A 78 -14.52 -6.91 3.49
CA ALA A 78 -14.96 -5.81 4.36
C ALA A 78 -16.01 -6.29 5.39
N ILE A 79 -16.99 -7.10 4.99
CA ILE A 79 -18.07 -7.54 5.89
C ILE A 79 -17.54 -8.26 7.15
N PRO A 80 -16.64 -9.25 7.05
CA PRO A 80 -16.06 -9.90 8.23
C PRO A 80 -15.21 -8.95 9.06
N LEU A 81 -14.47 -8.05 8.43
CA LEU A 81 -13.64 -7.06 9.14
C LEU A 81 -14.50 -6.08 9.93
N VAL A 82 -15.54 -5.51 9.33
CA VAL A 82 -16.49 -4.58 9.99
C VAL A 82 -17.17 -5.26 11.18
N LYS A 83 -17.57 -6.54 11.03
CA LYS A 83 -18.12 -7.32 12.14
C LYS A 83 -17.11 -7.55 13.28
N ALA A 84 -15.84 -7.79 12.92
CA ALA A 84 -14.78 -7.96 13.93
C ALA A 84 -14.47 -6.63 14.63
N LEU A 85 -14.40 -5.53 13.87
CA LEU A 85 -14.24 -4.17 14.40
C LEU A 85 -15.36 -3.81 15.39
N GLY A 86 -16.62 -4.04 15.00
CA GLY A 86 -17.78 -3.83 15.90
C GLY A 86 -17.64 -4.59 17.21
N LYS A 87 -17.26 -5.87 17.17
CA LYS A 87 -17.05 -6.68 18.39
C LYS A 87 -15.94 -6.12 19.29
N VAL A 88 -14.84 -5.67 18.71
CA VAL A 88 -13.74 -5.06 19.48
C VAL A 88 -14.21 -3.78 20.16
N ILE A 89 -14.96 -2.93 19.45
CA ILE A 89 -15.52 -1.69 20.00
C ILE A 89 -16.55 -2.00 21.09
N ALA A 90 -17.47 -2.92 20.83
CA ALA A 90 -18.52 -3.29 21.79
C ALA A 90 -17.97 -3.83 23.12
N SER A 91 -16.77 -4.41 23.11
CA SER A 91 -16.14 -4.90 24.35
C SER A 91 -15.70 -3.79 25.30
N GLY A 92 -15.52 -2.55 24.81
CA GLY A 92 -15.12 -1.40 25.60
C GLY A 92 -16.17 -0.28 25.65
N VAL A 93 -16.77 0.04 24.50
CA VAL A 93 -17.76 1.13 24.34
C VAL A 93 -18.94 0.63 23.50
N PRO A 94 -19.86 -0.16 24.09
CA PRO A 94 -20.92 -0.84 23.32
C PRO A 94 -21.78 0.10 22.47
N GLU A 95 -22.05 1.30 22.93
CA GLU A 95 -22.85 2.30 22.23
C GLU A 95 -22.19 2.85 20.97
N ALA A 96 -20.87 2.70 20.83
CA ALA A 96 -20.14 3.16 19.64
C ALA A 96 -20.20 2.15 18.47
N GLU A 97 -20.51 0.87 18.74
CA GLU A 97 -20.58 -0.19 17.71
C GLU A 97 -21.51 0.18 16.55
N ARG A 98 -22.66 0.75 16.85
CA ARG A 98 -23.68 1.10 15.85
C ARG A 98 -23.26 2.15 14.84
N TYR A 99 -22.15 2.84 15.08
CA TYR A 99 -21.60 3.88 14.21
C TYR A 99 -20.47 3.35 13.31
N VAL A 100 -20.11 2.08 13.43
CA VAL A 100 -19.09 1.46 12.57
C VAL A 100 -19.68 1.30 11.16
N HIS A 101 -18.93 1.72 10.16
CA HIS A 101 -19.33 1.58 8.75
C HIS A 101 -20.69 2.22 8.42
N LEU A 102 -21.06 3.27 9.13
CA LEU A 102 -22.37 3.91 8.99
C LEU A 102 -22.49 4.54 7.57
N GLY A 103 -23.53 4.17 6.84
CA GLY A 103 -23.80 4.72 5.50
C GLY A 103 -22.85 4.30 4.38
N ALA A 104 -21.76 3.58 4.68
CA ALA A 104 -20.80 3.12 3.69
C ALA A 104 -21.19 1.74 3.11
N THR A 105 -20.57 1.39 2.00
CA THR A 105 -20.63 0.04 1.45
C THR A 105 -19.28 -0.66 1.51
N SER A 106 -19.28 -1.99 1.44
CA SER A 106 -18.06 -2.79 1.42
C SER A 106 -17.05 -2.34 0.37
N GLN A 107 -17.54 -1.89 -0.79
CA GLN A 107 -16.69 -1.44 -1.88
C GLN A 107 -15.90 -0.18 -1.50
N ASP A 108 -16.50 0.76 -0.75
CA ASP A 108 -15.81 1.98 -0.30
C ASP A 108 -14.58 1.64 0.56
N ALA A 109 -14.71 0.69 1.49
CA ALA A 109 -13.61 0.27 2.35
C ALA A 109 -12.53 -0.49 1.56
N MET A 110 -12.93 -1.39 0.66
CA MET A 110 -11.99 -2.22 -0.11
C MET A 110 -11.20 -1.39 -1.12
N ASP A 111 -11.85 -0.50 -1.86
CA ASP A 111 -11.20 0.32 -2.89
C ASP A 111 -10.33 1.40 -2.26
N THR A 112 -10.82 2.07 -1.22
CA THR A 112 -10.01 3.06 -0.50
C THR A 112 -8.79 2.42 0.12
N GLY A 113 -8.94 1.27 0.78
CA GLY A 113 -7.82 0.53 1.35
C GLY A 113 -6.78 0.14 0.29
N LEU A 114 -7.22 -0.29 -0.90
CA LEU A 114 -6.31 -0.57 -2.01
C LEU A 114 -5.60 0.68 -2.52
N VAL A 115 -6.32 1.80 -2.67
CA VAL A 115 -5.72 3.07 -3.13
C VAL A 115 -4.67 3.58 -2.14
N LEU A 116 -4.90 3.43 -0.83
CA LEU A 116 -3.90 3.77 0.18
C LEU A 116 -2.63 2.93 0.04
N GLN A 117 -2.76 1.61 -0.15
CA GLN A 117 -1.61 0.73 -0.43
C GLN A 117 -0.87 1.12 -1.72
N LEU A 118 -1.62 1.45 -2.79
CA LEU A 118 -1.03 1.87 -4.06
C LEU A 118 -0.28 3.19 -3.93
N ARG A 119 -0.79 4.15 -3.15
CA ARG A 119 -0.09 5.40 -2.87
C ARG A 119 1.25 5.13 -2.20
N ASP A 120 1.25 4.36 -1.10
CA ASP A 120 2.47 4.05 -0.37
C ASP A 120 3.48 3.24 -1.24
N ALA A 121 2.97 2.38 -2.13
CA ALA A 121 3.80 1.66 -3.10
C ALA A 121 4.42 2.59 -4.16
N LEU A 122 3.67 3.57 -4.64
CA LEU A 122 4.16 4.56 -5.61
C LEU A 122 5.22 5.46 -4.97
N ASP A 123 5.06 5.86 -3.71
CA ASP A 123 6.06 6.63 -2.96
C ASP A 123 7.41 5.89 -2.88
N LEU A 124 7.39 4.57 -2.67
CA LEU A 124 8.61 3.75 -2.71
C LEU A 124 9.25 3.71 -4.10
N ILE A 125 8.44 3.54 -5.14
CA ILE A 125 8.92 3.51 -6.53
C ILE A 125 9.51 4.87 -6.90
N GLU A 126 8.85 5.97 -6.58
CA GLU A 126 9.33 7.32 -6.84
C GLU A 126 10.66 7.60 -6.15
N ALA A 127 10.80 7.19 -4.88
CA ALA A 127 12.05 7.32 -4.15
C ALA A 127 13.20 6.54 -4.80
N ASP A 128 12.96 5.34 -5.30
CA ASP A 128 13.97 4.52 -5.96
C ASP A 128 14.31 5.03 -7.37
N LEU A 129 13.33 5.51 -8.13
CA LEU A 129 13.53 6.17 -9.41
C LEU A 129 14.36 7.46 -9.27
N GLY A 130 14.11 8.25 -8.23
CA GLY A 130 14.91 9.43 -7.93
C GLY A 130 16.38 9.08 -7.71
N LYS A 131 16.68 8.10 -6.87
CA LYS A 131 18.06 7.62 -6.64
C LYS A 131 18.71 7.10 -7.93
N LEU A 132 17.95 6.39 -8.75
CA LEU A 132 18.43 5.88 -10.04
C LEU A 132 18.75 7.03 -10.98
N ALA A 133 17.89 8.03 -11.11
CA ALA A 133 18.09 9.21 -11.95
C ALA A 133 19.34 9.99 -11.53
N ASP A 134 19.52 10.24 -10.24
CA ASP A 134 20.71 10.91 -9.70
C ASP A 134 21.99 10.12 -10.02
N THR A 135 21.95 8.81 -9.81
CA THR A 135 23.09 7.92 -10.10
C THR A 135 23.42 7.91 -11.59
N LEU A 136 22.41 7.78 -12.46
CA LEU A 136 22.60 7.79 -13.92
C LEU A 136 23.16 9.12 -14.39
N SER A 137 22.67 10.26 -13.87
CA SER A 137 23.18 11.59 -14.17
C SER A 137 24.66 11.72 -13.83
N GLN A 138 25.04 11.34 -12.60
CA GLN A 138 26.44 11.38 -12.18
C GLN A 138 27.33 10.46 -13.03
N GLN A 139 26.90 9.25 -13.31
CA GLN A 139 27.67 8.31 -14.12
C GLN A 139 27.74 8.74 -15.60
N ALA A 140 26.69 9.36 -16.15
CA ALA A 140 26.69 9.88 -17.50
C ALA A 140 27.75 10.99 -17.66
N LEU A 141 27.81 11.92 -16.72
CA LEU A 141 28.82 12.97 -16.70
C LEU A 141 30.25 12.42 -16.52
N LYS A 142 30.42 11.51 -15.56
CA LYS A 142 31.73 10.87 -15.29
C LYS A 142 32.30 10.14 -16.51
N HIS A 143 31.43 9.52 -17.31
CA HIS A 143 31.79 8.71 -18.46
C HIS A 143 31.48 9.38 -19.80
N ALA A 144 31.39 10.71 -19.81
CA ALA A 144 31.04 11.46 -21.03
C ALA A 144 32.01 11.14 -22.23
N ASP A 145 33.30 10.96 -21.92
CA ASP A 145 34.32 10.68 -22.92
C ASP A 145 34.84 9.23 -22.93
N THR A 146 34.22 8.33 -22.14
CA THR A 146 34.62 6.92 -22.08
C THR A 146 34.13 6.19 -23.35
N PRO A 147 35.04 5.72 -24.24
CA PRO A 147 34.62 5.09 -25.47
C PRO A 147 33.94 3.75 -25.25
N LEU A 148 32.87 3.50 -25.95
CA LEU A 148 32.08 2.26 -25.93
C LEU A 148 31.76 1.84 -27.35
N VAL A 149 31.77 0.54 -27.63
CA VAL A 149 31.33 -0.01 -28.91
C VAL A 149 29.80 0.14 -29.02
N GLY A 150 29.35 0.91 -30.01
CA GLY A 150 27.94 0.90 -30.40
C GLY A 150 27.54 -0.47 -30.95
N ARG A 151 26.28 -0.82 -30.85
CA ARG A 151 25.73 -2.10 -31.33
C ARG A 151 24.46 -1.88 -32.12
N THR A 152 24.35 -2.61 -33.23
CA THR A 152 23.14 -2.69 -34.08
C THR A 152 23.03 -4.08 -34.64
N TRP A 153 21.85 -4.67 -34.65
CA TRP A 153 21.63 -6.02 -35.24
C TRP A 153 22.66 -7.07 -34.77
N LEU A 154 23.01 -7.07 -33.47
CA LEU A 154 24.04 -7.94 -32.89
C LEU A 154 25.48 -7.76 -33.44
N GLN A 155 25.73 -6.65 -34.13
CA GLN A 155 27.02 -6.31 -34.71
C GLN A 155 27.62 -5.07 -34.04
N HIS A 156 28.92 -4.86 -34.23
CA HIS A 156 29.58 -3.62 -33.86
C HIS A 156 29.11 -2.50 -34.81
N ALA A 157 28.74 -1.38 -34.20
CA ALA A 157 28.42 -0.14 -34.91
C ALA A 157 29.51 0.90 -34.63
N THR A 158 29.26 2.15 -35.03
CA THR A 158 30.14 3.27 -34.72
C THR A 158 30.41 3.41 -33.22
N PRO A 159 31.63 3.85 -32.83
CA PRO A 159 31.92 4.16 -31.45
C PRO A 159 30.94 5.21 -30.88
N VAL A 160 30.52 5.02 -29.66
CA VAL A 160 29.72 5.94 -28.84
C VAL A 160 30.44 6.14 -27.53
N THR A 161 29.87 6.90 -26.59
CA THR A 161 30.39 6.96 -25.22
C THR A 161 29.47 6.25 -24.24
N LEU A 162 30.06 5.75 -23.15
CA LEU A 162 29.28 5.16 -22.05
C LEU A 162 28.34 6.22 -21.43
N GLY A 163 28.83 7.48 -21.31
CA GLY A 163 28.01 8.58 -20.80
C GLY A 163 26.76 8.81 -21.64
N MET A 164 26.91 8.82 -23.00
CA MET A 164 25.76 8.97 -23.90
C MET A 164 24.73 7.84 -23.71
N LYS A 165 25.20 6.60 -23.57
CA LYS A 165 24.31 5.47 -23.34
C LYS A 165 23.54 5.60 -22.01
N LEU A 166 24.21 6.02 -20.93
CA LEU A 166 23.59 6.25 -19.63
C LEU A 166 22.60 7.42 -19.65
N ALA A 167 22.97 8.52 -20.34
CA ALA A 167 22.07 9.66 -20.55
C ALA A 167 20.80 9.26 -21.30
N GLY A 168 20.90 8.36 -22.28
CA GLY A 168 19.75 7.83 -22.99
C GLY A 168 18.76 7.07 -22.08
N VAL A 169 19.24 6.37 -21.06
CA VAL A 169 18.37 5.71 -20.06
C VAL A 169 17.74 6.72 -19.11
N LEU A 170 18.45 7.81 -18.81
CA LEU A 170 17.94 8.86 -17.89
C LEU A 170 16.77 9.65 -18.48
N VAL A 171 16.67 9.77 -19.80
CA VAL A 171 15.65 10.59 -20.50
C VAL A 171 14.33 9.82 -20.72
N HIS A 172 14.32 8.52 -20.51
CA HIS A 172 13.15 7.66 -20.66
C HIS A 172 12.51 7.32 -19.32
#